data_dcab64867305d22f9cfb92714170d1d8
#
_entry.id   dcab64867305d22f9cfb92714170d1d8
#
_cell.length_a   1.000
_cell.length_b   1.000
_cell.length_c   1.000
_cell.angle_alpha   90.00
_cell.angle_beta   90.00
_cell.angle_gamma   90.00
#
_symmetry.space_group_name_H-M   'P 1'
#
loop_
_entity.id
_entity.type
_entity.pdbx_description
1 polymer ?
#
loop_
_entity_poly.entity_id
_entity_poly.type
_entity_poly.pdbx_seq_one_letter_code
_entity_poly.pdbx_strand_id
1 'polypeptide(L)'
;MTNDTKKQAMEALSGRAARGEISRRQFAQLAAIVLGGTPLLLRSTSAFAETKGLVLVNWGGDAITAYDAAYGQAFTKETGIPVKMDGSGPTEGAIAAQFKSGAPTWDLVDVDPFSAITLGAQGMLEPIDYSIVDKKKMRPGFGW
;
A
#
# COMPACT_ATOMS: atom_id res chain seq x y z
N MET A 1 -25.56 -32.07 6.95
CA MET A 1 -25.00 -31.94 5.59
C MET A 1 -24.23 -33.21 5.29
N THR A 2 -24.54 -33.91 4.17
CA THR A 2 -23.84 -35.13 3.74
C THR A 2 -22.45 -34.79 3.23
N ASN A 3 -21.54 -35.80 3.17
CA ASN A 3 -20.18 -35.57 2.65
C ASN A 3 -20.19 -35.08 1.19
N ASP A 4 -21.14 -35.51 0.40
CA ASP A 4 -21.31 -35.13 -1.01
C ASP A 4 -21.70 -33.63 -1.12
N THR A 5 -22.61 -33.18 -0.27
CA THR A 5 -23.02 -31.76 -0.22
C THR A 5 -21.85 -30.83 0.18
N LYS A 6 -21.02 -31.30 1.11
CA LYS A 6 -19.81 -30.54 1.52
C LYS A 6 -18.80 -30.43 0.39
N LYS A 7 -18.57 -31.51 -0.35
CA LYS A 7 -17.67 -31.56 -1.49
C LYS A 7 -18.10 -30.56 -2.59
N GLN A 8 -19.39 -30.63 -2.98
CA GLN A 8 -19.95 -29.69 -3.98
C GLN A 8 -19.85 -28.24 -3.55
N ALA A 9 -20.13 -27.94 -2.28
CA ALA A 9 -20.00 -26.59 -1.75
C ALA A 9 -18.55 -26.10 -1.76
N MET A 10 -17.58 -26.94 -1.45
CA MET A 10 -16.16 -26.61 -1.51
C MET A 10 -15.67 -26.38 -2.94
N GLU A 11 -16.11 -27.18 -3.90
CA GLU A 11 -15.79 -26.99 -5.31
C GLU A 11 -16.33 -25.67 -5.85
N ALA A 12 -17.57 -25.33 -5.50
CA ALA A 12 -18.19 -24.06 -5.86
C ALA A 12 -17.43 -22.86 -5.25
N LEU A 13 -17.02 -22.94 -3.98
CA LEU A 13 -16.23 -21.90 -3.33
C LEU A 13 -14.84 -21.73 -3.96
N SER A 14 -14.18 -22.84 -4.29
CA SER A 14 -12.88 -22.83 -4.97
C SER A 14 -12.97 -22.17 -6.35
N GLY A 15 -14.03 -22.48 -7.11
CA GLY A 15 -14.29 -21.86 -8.40
C GLY A 15 -14.50 -20.34 -8.31
N ARG A 16 -15.23 -19.88 -7.29
CA ARG A 16 -15.44 -18.43 -7.03
C ARG A 16 -14.15 -17.72 -6.63
N ALA A 17 -13.32 -18.37 -5.81
CA ALA A 17 -12.01 -17.82 -5.42
C ALA A 17 -11.07 -17.73 -6.62
N ALA A 18 -11.05 -18.75 -7.49
CA ALA A 18 -10.22 -18.76 -8.70
C ALA A 18 -10.61 -17.66 -9.70
N ARG A 19 -11.90 -17.29 -9.75
CA ARG A 19 -12.39 -16.18 -10.59
C ARG A 19 -12.28 -14.80 -9.92
N GLY A 20 -11.72 -14.73 -8.71
CA GLY A 20 -11.58 -13.47 -7.99
C GLY A 20 -12.89 -12.90 -7.41
N GLU A 21 -13.98 -13.66 -7.44
CA GLU A 21 -15.30 -13.23 -6.93
C GLU A 21 -15.36 -13.14 -5.41
N ILE A 22 -14.47 -13.83 -4.73
CA ILE A 22 -14.31 -13.80 -3.29
C ILE A 22 -12.83 -13.70 -2.91
N SER A 23 -12.53 -12.95 -1.86
CA SER A 23 -11.18 -12.82 -1.33
C SER A 23 -10.73 -14.10 -0.61
N ARG A 24 -9.42 -14.30 -0.44
CA ARG A 24 -8.85 -15.44 0.32
C ARG A 24 -9.43 -15.53 1.73
N ARG A 25 -9.70 -14.39 2.38
CA ARG A 25 -10.30 -14.34 3.72
C ARG A 25 -11.76 -14.82 3.70
N GLN A 26 -12.55 -14.37 2.73
CA GLN A 26 -13.92 -14.83 2.55
C GLN A 26 -13.98 -16.31 2.22
N PHE A 27 -13.08 -16.80 1.38
CA PHE A 27 -12.96 -18.22 1.10
C PHE A 27 -12.70 -19.04 2.37
N ALA A 28 -11.74 -18.63 3.22
CA ALA A 28 -11.44 -19.34 4.48
C ALA A 28 -12.63 -19.35 5.45
N GLN A 29 -13.37 -18.25 5.55
CA GLN A 29 -14.56 -18.15 6.41
C GLN A 29 -15.68 -19.08 5.93
N LEU A 30 -15.97 -19.07 4.63
CA LEU A 30 -17.02 -19.89 4.04
C LEU A 30 -16.65 -21.38 4.06
N ALA A 31 -15.39 -21.72 3.83
CA ALA A 31 -14.88 -23.08 3.92
C ALA A 31 -15.01 -23.65 5.34
N ALA A 32 -14.74 -22.86 6.38
CA ALA A 32 -14.93 -23.26 7.77
C ALA A 32 -16.40 -23.61 8.07
N ILE A 33 -17.35 -22.84 7.56
CA ILE A 33 -18.79 -23.12 7.71
C ILE A 33 -19.18 -24.42 7.00
N VAL A 34 -18.71 -24.65 5.78
CA VAL A 34 -19.00 -25.85 5.00
C VAL A 34 -18.45 -27.12 5.66
N LEU A 35 -17.28 -27.03 6.27
CA LEU A 35 -16.66 -28.16 6.96
C LEU A 35 -17.29 -28.47 8.33
N GLY A 36 -18.27 -27.68 8.78
CA GLY A 36 -18.98 -27.91 10.04
C GLY A 36 -18.20 -27.39 11.26
N GLY A 37 -17.21 -26.54 11.03
CA GLY A 37 -16.65 -25.72 12.10
C GLY A 37 -17.74 -24.78 12.57
N THR A 38 -18.04 -24.77 13.89
CA THR A 38 -18.71 -23.62 14.49
C THR A 38 -17.93 -22.39 14.02
N PRO A 39 -18.60 -21.34 13.53
CA PRO A 39 -17.89 -20.08 13.39
C PRO A 39 -17.38 -19.78 14.80
N LEU A 40 -16.10 -20.06 15.05
CA LEU A 40 -15.41 -19.37 16.08
C LEU A 40 -15.72 -17.94 15.68
N LEU A 41 -16.59 -17.29 16.44
CA LEU A 41 -16.63 -15.86 16.48
C LEU A 41 -15.20 -15.51 16.89
N LEU A 42 -14.31 -15.55 15.89
CA LEU A 42 -13.16 -14.70 15.92
C LEU A 42 -13.80 -13.35 16.15
N ARG A 43 -14.04 -13.10 17.45
CA ARG A 43 -14.08 -11.74 17.94
C ARG A 43 -13.08 -11.10 17.04
N SER A 44 -13.58 -10.29 16.13
CA SER A 44 -12.78 -9.27 15.52
C SER A 44 -12.31 -8.42 16.70
N THR A 45 -11.28 -8.90 17.41
CA THR A 45 -10.20 -8.01 17.60
C THR A 45 -9.99 -7.56 16.19
N SER A 46 -10.42 -6.34 15.89
CA SER A 46 -9.82 -5.60 14.82
C SER A 46 -8.33 -5.88 14.99
N ALA A 47 -7.84 -6.94 14.33
CA ALA A 47 -6.57 -6.84 13.74
C ALA A 47 -6.83 -5.65 12.82
N PHE A 48 -6.68 -4.43 13.36
CA PHE A 48 -6.12 -3.37 12.58
C PHE A 48 -4.96 -4.12 11.93
N ALA A 49 -5.12 -4.50 10.67
CA ALA A 49 -3.98 -4.76 9.83
C ALA A 49 -3.16 -3.53 10.15
N GLU A 50 -2.08 -3.75 10.91
CA GLU A 50 -1.20 -2.69 11.38
C GLU A 50 -1.03 -1.86 10.15
N THR A 51 -1.65 -0.66 10.15
CA THR A 51 -1.77 0.11 8.92
C THR A 51 -0.34 0.45 8.65
N LYS A 52 0.28 -0.31 7.72
CA LYS A 52 1.69 -0.19 7.43
C LYS A 52 1.86 1.26 7.05
N GLY A 53 2.47 2.04 7.93
CA GLY A 53 2.62 3.46 7.73
C GLY A 53 3.38 3.72 6.43
N LEU A 54 3.25 4.91 5.88
CA LEU A 54 4.03 5.36 4.73
C LEU A 54 5.42 5.82 5.20
N VAL A 55 6.43 5.54 4.39
CA VAL A 55 7.79 6.06 4.59
C VAL A 55 8.06 7.12 3.52
N LEU A 56 8.21 8.38 3.96
CA LEU A 56 8.62 9.50 3.12
C LEU A 56 10.09 9.80 3.34
N VAL A 57 10.88 9.73 2.28
CA VAL A 57 12.33 9.95 2.32
C VAL A 57 12.67 11.32 1.79
N ASN A 58 13.45 12.07 2.55
CA ASN A 58 13.97 13.38 2.18
C ASN A 58 15.47 13.52 2.48
N TRP A 59 16.02 14.71 2.32
CA TRP A 59 17.45 14.98 2.44
C TRP A 59 17.95 15.16 3.89
N GLY A 60 17.08 14.95 4.87
CA GLY A 60 17.47 15.03 6.29
C GLY A 60 17.49 16.46 6.85
N GLY A 61 18.12 16.62 8.03
CA GLY A 61 18.21 17.91 8.70
C GLY A 61 16.84 18.52 9.01
N ASP A 62 16.69 19.83 8.84
CA ASP A 62 15.46 20.56 9.10
C ASP A 62 14.30 20.15 8.19
N ALA A 63 14.60 19.53 7.03
CA ALA A 63 13.57 19.01 6.13
C ALA A 63 12.71 17.93 6.79
N ILE A 64 13.26 17.11 7.68
CA ILE A 64 12.47 16.10 8.42
C ILE A 64 11.33 16.77 9.18
N THR A 65 11.65 17.75 10.00
CA THR A 65 10.66 18.46 10.83
C THR A 65 9.67 19.25 9.98
N ALA A 66 10.16 19.92 8.93
CA ALA A 66 9.33 20.73 8.05
C ALA A 66 8.33 19.87 7.27
N TYR A 67 8.75 18.74 6.70
CA TYR A 67 7.88 17.84 5.96
C TYR A 67 6.90 17.10 6.88
N ASP A 68 7.33 16.70 8.07
CA ASP A 68 6.44 16.09 9.04
C ASP A 68 5.32 17.05 9.44
N ALA A 69 5.67 18.30 9.76
CA ALA A 69 4.69 19.33 10.14
C ALA A 69 3.76 19.72 8.98
N ALA A 70 4.30 19.83 7.75
CA ALA A 70 3.52 20.26 6.58
C ALA A 70 2.62 19.15 6.01
N TYR A 71 3.09 17.91 6.01
CA TYR A 71 2.43 16.81 5.30
C TYR A 71 2.13 15.61 6.20
N GLY A 72 3.12 15.10 6.95
CA GLY A 72 3.01 13.85 7.69
C GLY A 72 1.92 13.85 8.75
N GLN A 73 1.92 14.87 9.62
CA GLN A 73 0.95 15.00 10.69
C GLN A 73 -0.47 15.26 10.18
N ALA A 74 -0.61 16.11 9.16
CA ALA A 74 -1.90 16.43 8.55
C ALA A 74 -2.51 15.19 7.89
N PHE A 75 -1.71 14.46 7.10
CA PHE A 75 -2.14 13.23 6.44
C PHE A 75 -2.52 12.15 7.45
N THR A 76 -1.69 11.93 8.47
CA THR A 76 -1.98 10.95 9.53
C THR A 76 -3.26 11.30 10.27
N LYS A 77 -3.50 12.58 10.57
CA LYS A 77 -4.72 13.03 11.23
C LYS A 77 -5.97 12.81 10.39
N GLU A 78 -5.88 13.02 9.09
CA GLU A 78 -7.01 12.89 8.16
C GLU A 78 -7.31 11.43 7.82
N THR A 79 -6.28 10.62 7.61
CA THR A 79 -6.42 9.24 7.07
C THR A 79 -6.30 8.15 8.11
N GLY A 80 -5.69 8.44 9.27
CA GLY A 80 -5.29 7.44 10.26
C GLY A 80 -4.05 6.63 9.85
N ILE A 81 -3.43 6.93 8.70
CA ILE A 81 -2.23 6.25 8.20
C ILE A 81 -1.00 7.01 8.71
N PRO A 82 -0.14 6.41 9.55
CA PRO A 82 1.06 7.08 10.05
C PRO A 82 2.07 7.31 8.91
N VAL A 83 2.76 8.46 8.94
CA VAL A 83 3.85 8.77 8.02
C VAL A 83 5.15 8.83 8.80
N LYS A 84 6.12 8.01 8.42
CA LYS A 84 7.48 8.02 8.95
C LYS A 84 8.37 8.85 8.02
N MET A 85 9.07 9.83 8.56
CA MET A 85 10.11 10.56 7.85
C MET A 85 11.43 9.81 7.91
N ASP A 86 12.11 9.65 6.77
CA ASP A 86 13.44 9.08 6.66
C ASP A 86 14.38 10.12 6.01
N GLY A 87 15.40 10.53 6.73
CA GLY A 87 16.37 11.55 6.31
C GLY A 87 17.64 10.97 5.68
N SER A 88 17.61 9.75 5.19
CA SER A 88 18.81 9.09 4.63
C SER A 88 19.25 9.66 3.27
N GLY A 89 18.43 10.46 2.63
CA GLY A 89 18.71 11.08 1.33
C GLY A 89 18.36 10.19 0.14
N PRO A 90 17.37 10.60 -0.68
CA PRO A 90 16.89 9.80 -1.81
C PRO A 90 17.76 10.02 -3.05
N THR A 91 19.06 9.67 -3.01
CA THR A 91 19.91 9.71 -4.19
C THR A 91 19.43 8.73 -5.26
N GLU A 92 19.72 9.00 -6.54
CA GLU A 92 19.35 8.08 -7.63
C GLU A 92 19.87 6.65 -7.40
N GLY A 93 21.09 6.52 -6.86
CA GLY A 93 21.68 5.23 -6.53
C GLY A 93 20.92 4.50 -5.41
N ALA A 94 20.46 5.23 -4.39
CA ALA A 94 19.70 4.67 -3.29
C ALA A 94 18.29 4.21 -3.77
N ILE A 95 17.61 5.02 -4.59
CA ILE A 95 16.31 4.66 -5.19
C ILE A 95 16.49 3.43 -6.11
N ALA A 96 17.50 3.40 -6.94
CA ALA A 96 17.80 2.24 -7.79
C ALA A 96 18.09 0.97 -6.98
N ALA A 97 18.72 1.09 -5.80
CA ALA A 97 18.92 -0.03 -4.89
C ALA A 97 17.61 -0.54 -4.29
N GLN A 98 16.72 0.36 -3.86
CA GLN A 98 15.37 0.02 -3.38
C GLN A 98 14.58 -0.73 -4.47
N PHE A 99 14.56 -0.22 -5.69
CA PHE A 99 13.88 -0.84 -6.82
C PHE A 99 14.43 -2.25 -7.12
N LYS A 100 15.75 -2.38 -7.21
CA LYS A 100 16.42 -3.68 -7.49
C LYS A 100 16.26 -4.71 -6.40
N SER A 101 15.96 -4.29 -5.17
CA SER A 101 15.69 -5.21 -4.06
C SER A 101 14.43 -6.05 -4.27
N GLY A 102 13.50 -5.60 -5.11
CA GLY A 102 12.18 -6.20 -5.31
C GLY A 102 11.23 -6.07 -4.09
N ALA A 103 11.69 -5.44 -3.01
CA ALA A 103 10.93 -5.20 -1.80
C ALA A 103 11.31 -3.83 -1.21
N PRO A 104 10.96 -2.72 -1.89
CA PRO A 104 11.29 -1.39 -1.42
C PRO A 104 10.65 -1.12 -0.06
N THR A 105 11.39 -0.42 0.78
CA THR A 105 10.94 0.02 2.11
C THR A 105 10.53 1.48 2.13
N TRP A 106 10.71 2.18 1.02
CA TRP A 106 10.34 3.57 0.80
C TRP A 106 9.07 3.64 -0.04
N ASP A 107 8.13 4.48 0.35
CA ASP A 107 6.87 4.68 -0.38
C ASP A 107 6.88 5.98 -1.18
N LEU A 108 7.50 7.04 -0.64
CA LEU A 108 7.60 8.36 -1.25
C LEU A 108 9.03 8.88 -1.15
N VAL A 109 9.51 9.55 -2.19
CA VAL A 109 10.84 10.14 -2.22
C VAL A 109 10.79 11.60 -2.68
N ASP A 110 11.53 12.46 -1.98
CA ASP A 110 11.71 13.88 -2.33
C ASP A 110 12.94 14.02 -3.23
N VAL A 111 12.74 14.03 -4.53
CA VAL A 111 13.81 14.15 -5.53
C VAL A 111 13.64 15.39 -6.40
N ASP A 112 14.75 15.83 -6.98
CA ASP A 112 14.70 16.91 -7.97
C ASP A 112 14.04 16.45 -9.29
N PRO A 113 13.54 17.39 -10.10
CA PRO A 113 12.83 17.06 -11.34
C PRO A 113 13.67 16.26 -12.35
N PHE A 114 14.99 16.47 -12.41
CA PHE A 114 15.86 15.76 -13.37
C PHE A 114 16.00 14.30 -12.97
N SER A 115 16.25 14.05 -11.69
CA SER A 115 16.28 12.69 -11.15
C SER A 115 14.93 12.00 -11.30
N ALA A 116 13.82 12.69 -11.07
CA ALA A 116 12.47 12.14 -11.25
C ALA A 116 12.23 11.71 -12.71
N ILE A 117 12.61 12.52 -13.70
CA ILE A 117 12.50 12.19 -15.13
C ILE A 117 13.37 10.98 -15.47
N THR A 118 14.63 10.98 -15.04
CA THR A 118 15.59 9.91 -15.32
C THR A 118 15.11 8.57 -14.73
N LEU A 119 14.74 8.56 -13.47
CA LEU A 119 14.28 7.35 -12.78
C LEU A 119 12.93 6.87 -13.29
N GLY A 120 12.02 7.80 -13.60
CA GLY A 120 10.72 7.50 -14.20
C GLY A 120 10.86 6.87 -15.59
N ALA A 121 11.74 7.39 -16.45
CA ALA A 121 12.03 6.80 -17.76
C ALA A 121 12.63 5.39 -17.67
N GLN A 122 13.27 5.05 -16.56
CA GLN A 122 13.78 3.72 -16.27
C GLN A 122 12.77 2.80 -15.57
N GLY A 123 11.52 3.26 -15.34
CA GLY A 123 10.47 2.51 -14.67
C GLY A 123 10.72 2.27 -13.17
N MET A 124 11.56 3.10 -12.54
CA MET A 124 11.90 2.98 -11.12
C MET A 124 10.98 3.79 -10.20
N LEU A 125 10.13 4.64 -10.78
CA LEU A 125 9.10 5.41 -10.07
C LEU A 125 7.74 5.13 -10.70
N GLU A 126 6.71 5.03 -9.85
CA GLU A 126 5.32 4.93 -10.29
C GLU A 126 4.82 6.30 -10.78
N PRO A 127 4.02 6.33 -11.85
CA PRO A 127 3.37 7.55 -12.31
C PRO A 127 2.43 8.13 -11.26
N ILE A 128 2.35 9.47 -11.20
CA ILE A 128 1.36 10.14 -10.35
C ILE A 128 -0.06 9.84 -10.87
N ASP A 129 -0.93 9.37 -10.00
CA ASP A 129 -2.35 9.17 -10.34
C ASP A 129 -3.11 10.51 -10.29
N TYR A 130 -3.27 11.12 -11.45
CA TYR A 130 -3.99 12.39 -11.58
C TYR A 130 -5.52 12.28 -11.49
N SER A 131 -6.06 11.09 -11.27
CA SER A 131 -7.45 10.95 -10.85
C SER A 131 -7.63 11.30 -9.37
N ILE A 132 -6.56 11.18 -8.59
CA ILE A 132 -6.50 11.51 -7.16
C ILE A 132 -5.86 12.88 -6.94
N VAL A 133 -4.72 13.13 -7.61
CA VAL A 133 -3.96 14.39 -7.50
C VAL A 133 -4.47 15.39 -8.52
N ASP A 134 -5.11 16.48 -8.06
CA ASP A 134 -5.61 17.52 -8.94
C ASP A 134 -4.47 18.37 -9.55
N LYS A 135 -4.18 18.13 -10.83
CA LYS A 135 -3.16 18.91 -11.58
C LYS A 135 -3.36 20.44 -11.51
N LYS A 136 -4.62 20.90 -11.40
CA LYS A 136 -4.92 22.35 -11.39
C LYS A 136 -4.46 23.03 -10.10
N LYS A 137 -4.25 22.24 -9.03
CA LYS A 137 -3.73 22.74 -7.74
C LYS A 137 -2.20 22.73 -7.69
N MET A 138 -1.55 22.16 -8.68
CA MET A 138 -0.09 22.15 -8.75
C MET A 138 0.44 23.50 -9.25
N ARG A 139 1.63 23.86 -8.81
CA ARG A 139 2.32 25.03 -9.35
C ARG A 139 2.53 24.87 -10.85
N PRO A 140 2.42 25.96 -11.65
CA PRO A 140 2.78 25.92 -13.06
C PRO A 140 4.19 25.34 -13.27
N GLY A 141 4.34 24.39 -14.18
CA GLY A 141 5.61 23.70 -14.45
C GLY A 141 5.88 22.44 -13.64
N PHE A 142 5.03 22.10 -12.66
CA PHE A 142 5.20 20.89 -11.83
C PHE A 142 4.20 19.76 -12.14
N GLY A 143 3.24 19.97 -13.01
CA GLY A 143 2.26 18.98 -13.43
C GLY A 143 2.57 18.44 -14.83
N TRP A 144 3.47 17.50 -14.95
CA TRP A 144 3.88 16.82 -16.19
C TRP A 144 3.67 15.31 -16.13
#